data_16ca9b8ce442a263f6f4dc33a95d2eb5
#
_entry.id   16ca9b8ce442a263f6f4dc33a95d2eb5
#
_cell.length_a   1.000
_cell.length_b   1.000
_cell.length_c   1.000
_cell.angle_alpha   90.00
_cell.angle_beta   90.00
_cell.angle_gamma   90.00
#
_symmetry.space_group_name_H-M   'P 1'
#
loop_
_entity.id
_entity.type
_entity.pdbx_description
1 polymer ?
#
loop_
_entity_poly.entity_id
_entity_poly.type
_entity_poly.pdbx_seq_one_letter_code
_entity_poly.pdbx_strand_id
1 'polypeptide(L)'
;MEKGHYSVLRVSHLSQIDNFSIEQQKASIETYATFHSIEITAHLAECGSGTTDDRKQIQTLYRLIEEDKVEGILCYKLDRIFRNMKLSIDFISTCVEKGIKIHSVAESISTDTPAGMFMVNCLLSVNQYAVDNIRSLVKGGLNTMAKSGLKATGSVYGYERSNDKSLKVVESESVVVSKIFKLYSEHKSLGKVAESLNRQKVLTRRGKPFSRMTIKNILNNKTYISRIVHNGTETKATHTPIVSTRMWNRCNERLSGKI
;
A
#
# COMPACT_ATOMS: atom_id res chain seq x y z
N MET A 1 34.57 -13.52 2.13
CA MET A 1 34.47 -13.99 0.73
C MET A 1 34.55 -12.77 -0.15
N GLU A 2 35.29 -12.85 -1.26
CA GLU A 2 35.35 -11.74 -2.21
C GLU A 2 33.96 -11.48 -2.82
N LYS A 3 33.62 -10.20 -2.98
CA LYS A 3 32.42 -9.79 -3.69
C LYS A 3 32.58 -10.05 -5.18
N GLY A 4 31.50 -10.36 -5.87
CA GLY A 4 31.53 -10.66 -7.30
C GLY A 4 30.49 -9.92 -8.12
N HIS A 5 30.63 -9.97 -9.43
CA HIS A 5 29.68 -9.40 -10.37
C HIS A 5 28.74 -10.49 -10.90
N TYR A 6 27.46 -10.19 -10.94
CA TYR A 6 26.43 -11.12 -11.39
C TYR A 6 25.67 -10.54 -12.58
N SER A 7 25.42 -11.36 -13.60
CA SER A 7 24.56 -10.91 -14.69
C SER A 7 23.14 -11.42 -14.53
N VAL A 8 22.17 -10.57 -14.90
CA VAL A 8 20.74 -10.91 -14.87
C VAL A 8 20.22 -10.99 -16.31
N LEU A 9 19.70 -12.17 -16.66
CA LEU A 9 19.20 -12.49 -17.99
C LEU A 9 17.73 -12.89 -17.89
N ARG A 10 16.86 -12.36 -18.77
CA ARG A 10 15.44 -12.69 -18.74
C ARG A 10 14.79 -12.70 -20.12
N VAL A 11 13.99 -13.73 -20.39
CA VAL A 11 13.06 -13.76 -21.52
C VAL A 11 11.65 -14.04 -21.03
N SER A 12 10.65 -13.49 -21.73
CA SER A 12 9.25 -13.81 -21.50
C SER A 12 8.78 -14.84 -22.50
N HIS A 13 7.89 -15.78 -22.11
CA HIS A 13 7.30 -16.75 -23.04
C HIS A 13 6.58 -16.14 -24.26
N LEU A 14 6.21 -14.86 -24.20
CA LEU A 14 5.55 -14.12 -25.28
C LEU A 14 6.50 -13.28 -26.14
N SER A 15 7.80 -13.26 -25.84
CA SER A 15 8.75 -12.41 -26.54
C SER A 15 9.42 -13.07 -27.75
N GLN A 16 8.66 -13.82 -28.55
CA GLN A 16 9.05 -14.03 -29.95
C GLN A 16 9.04 -12.74 -30.79
N ILE A 17 8.58 -11.63 -30.23
CA ILE A 17 8.51 -10.32 -30.89
C ILE A 17 9.75 -9.46 -30.63
N ASP A 18 10.39 -9.60 -29.46
CA ASP A 18 11.67 -8.95 -29.16
C ASP A 18 12.80 -9.97 -29.34
N ASN A 19 13.34 -10.12 -30.53
CA ASN A 19 14.34 -11.09 -31.01
C ASN A 19 15.65 -11.17 -30.20
N PHE A 20 15.63 -10.97 -28.90
CA PHE A 20 16.81 -11.10 -28.03
C PHE A 20 16.68 -12.33 -27.12
N SER A 21 17.31 -13.42 -27.57
CA SER A 21 17.43 -14.65 -26.77
C SER A 21 18.31 -14.44 -25.54
N ILE A 22 18.26 -15.38 -24.57
CA ILE A 22 19.17 -15.37 -23.41
C ILE A 22 20.62 -15.38 -23.88
N GLU A 23 20.93 -16.12 -24.95
CA GLU A 23 22.28 -16.24 -25.51
C GLU A 23 22.76 -14.90 -26.06
N GLN A 24 21.93 -14.15 -26.76
CA GLN A 24 22.29 -12.83 -27.28
C GLN A 24 22.46 -11.80 -26.16
N GLN A 25 21.62 -11.82 -25.13
CA GLN A 25 21.82 -10.98 -23.95
C GLN A 25 23.13 -11.32 -23.25
N LYS A 26 23.39 -12.60 -23.05
CA LYS A 26 24.64 -13.11 -22.45
C LYS A 26 25.87 -12.64 -23.23
N ALA A 27 25.89 -12.89 -24.54
CA ALA A 27 27.01 -12.47 -25.40
C ALA A 27 27.27 -10.96 -25.35
N SER A 28 26.22 -10.15 -25.38
CA SER A 28 26.35 -8.69 -25.25
C SER A 28 26.90 -8.26 -23.90
N ILE A 29 26.47 -8.90 -22.80
CA ILE A 29 26.95 -8.61 -21.45
C ILE A 29 28.43 -9.08 -21.29
N GLU A 30 28.80 -10.24 -21.81
CA GLU A 30 30.17 -10.74 -21.76
C GLU A 30 31.13 -9.84 -22.58
N THR A 31 30.71 -9.37 -23.75
CA THR A 31 31.47 -8.39 -24.54
C THR A 31 31.69 -7.09 -23.76
N TYR A 32 30.62 -6.57 -23.12
CA TYR A 32 30.70 -5.37 -22.27
C TYR A 32 31.66 -5.62 -21.09
N ALA A 33 31.48 -6.72 -20.38
CA ALA A 33 32.30 -7.08 -19.23
C ALA A 33 33.78 -7.19 -19.60
N THR A 34 34.09 -7.83 -20.72
CA THR A 34 35.49 -7.94 -21.23
C THR A 34 36.08 -6.56 -21.54
N PHE A 35 35.28 -5.67 -22.19
CA PHE A 35 35.75 -4.33 -22.52
C PHE A 35 36.04 -3.49 -21.26
N HIS A 36 35.27 -3.69 -20.20
CA HIS A 36 35.40 -2.96 -18.93
C HIS A 36 36.25 -3.70 -17.89
N SER A 37 36.91 -4.83 -18.26
CA SER A 37 37.70 -5.66 -17.34
C SER A 37 36.89 -6.11 -16.09
N ILE A 38 35.63 -6.44 -16.27
CA ILE A 38 34.74 -6.95 -15.24
C ILE A 38 34.70 -8.48 -15.33
N GLU A 39 35.00 -9.18 -14.24
CA GLU A 39 34.87 -10.63 -14.15
C GLU A 39 33.47 -11.00 -13.67
N ILE A 40 32.71 -11.76 -14.46
CA ILE A 40 31.37 -12.22 -14.13
C ILE A 40 31.44 -13.53 -13.34
N THR A 41 31.00 -13.49 -12.08
CA THR A 41 31.02 -14.65 -11.20
C THR A 41 29.93 -15.68 -11.59
N ALA A 42 28.75 -15.22 -11.96
CA ALA A 42 27.66 -16.10 -12.40
C ALA A 42 26.62 -15.36 -13.24
N HIS A 43 25.93 -16.12 -14.10
CA HIS A 43 24.78 -15.67 -14.88
C HIS A 43 23.49 -16.18 -14.24
N LEU A 44 22.62 -15.28 -13.82
CA LEU A 44 21.32 -15.57 -13.26
C LEU A 44 20.27 -15.46 -14.36
N ALA A 45 19.98 -16.58 -15.03
CA ALA A 45 19.05 -16.64 -16.15
C ALA A 45 17.68 -17.12 -15.71
N GLU A 46 16.61 -16.42 -16.15
CA GLU A 46 15.23 -16.73 -15.84
C GLU A 46 14.37 -16.79 -17.11
N CYS A 47 13.68 -17.93 -17.28
CA CYS A 47 12.66 -18.12 -18.31
C CYS A 47 11.30 -18.18 -17.60
N GLY A 48 10.39 -17.22 -17.82
CA GLY A 48 9.09 -17.27 -17.16
C GLY A 48 8.07 -16.25 -17.62
N SER A 49 6.78 -16.63 -17.55
CA SER A 49 5.63 -15.74 -17.67
C SER A 49 5.51 -14.95 -16.36
N GLY A 50 5.84 -13.67 -16.39
CA GLY A 50 6.08 -12.82 -15.22
C GLY A 50 4.86 -12.34 -14.46
N THR A 51 3.96 -13.19 -14.06
CA THR A 51 2.80 -12.83 -13.21
C THR A 51 2.95 -13.28 -11.75
N THR A 52 3.94 -14.10 -11.43
CA THR A 52 4.20 -14.55 -10.06
C THR A 52 5.52 -13.98 -9.55
N ASP A 53 5.50 -13.48 -8.31
CA ASP A 53 6.65 -12.96 -7.55
C ASP A 53 7.67 -14.06 -7.18
N ASP A 54 7.47 -15.28 -7.65
CA ASP A 54 8.24 -16.47 -7.32
C ASP A 54 9.40 -16.67 -8.31
N ARG A 55 10.27 -15.66 -8.40
CA ARG A 55 11.44 -15.67 -9.28
C ARG A 55 12.66 -16.17 -8.52
N LYS A 56 12.98 -17.45 -8.68
CA LYS A 56 14.09 -18.10 -7.98
C LYS A 56 15.43 -17.38 -8.15
N GLN A 57 15.72 -16.88 -9.35
CA GLN A 57 16.99 -16.20 -9.62
C GLN A 57 17.06 -14.80 -9.01
N ILE A 58 15.96 -14.06 -9.02
CA ILE A 58 15.88 -12.76 -8.35
C ILE A 58 15.95 -12.95 -6.82
N GLN A 59 15.30 -13.96 -6.26
CA GLN A 59 15.43 -14.29 -4.84
C GLN A 59 16.88 -14.69 -4.48
N THR A 60 17.55 -15.42 -5.36
CA THR A 60 18.98 -15.74 -5.20
C THR A 60 19.81 -14.46 -5.20
N LEU A 61 19.55 -13.54 -6.11
CA LEU A 61 20.23 -12.25 -6.14
C LEU A 61 20.01 -11.43 -4.87
N TYR A 62 18.78 -11.33 -4.37
CA TYR A 62 18.50 -10.66 -3.09
C TYR A 62 19.27 -11.29 -1.94
N ARG A 63 19.30 -12.62 -1.84
CA ARG A 63 20.08 -13.32 -0.81
C ARG A 63 21.58 -12.99 -0.91
N LEU A 64 22.14 -12.99 -2.11
CA LEU A 64 23.57 -12.63 -2.31
C LEU A 64 23.85 -11.17 -1.91
N ILE A 65 22.90 -10.26 -2.16
CA ILE A 65 22.97 -8.86 -1.72
C ILE A 65 22.89 -8.75 -0.18
N GLU A 66 22.04 -9.52 0.47
CA GLU A 66 21.96 -9.56 1.94
C GLU A 66 23.21 -10.14 2.59
N GLU A 67 23.83 -11.14 1.94
CA GLU A 67 25.09 -11.76 2.35
C GLU A 67 26.33 -10.91 2.02
N ASP A 68 26.16 -9.70 1.49
CA ASP A 68 27.24 -8.77 1.07
C ASP A 68 28.22 -9.38 0.07
N LYS A 69 27.73 -10.26 -0.83
CA LYS A 69 28.53 -10.97 -1.84
C LYS A 69 28.50 -10.34 -3.22
N VAL A 70 27.74 -9.26 -3.40
CA VAL A 70 27.56 -8.61 -4.70
C VAL A 70 28.35 -7.31 -4.75
N GLU A 71 29.28 -7.22 -5.69
CA GLU A 71 29.99 -5.99 -6.06
C GLU A 71 29.23 -5.22 -7.14
N GLY A 72 28.76 -5.94 -8.16
CA GLY A 72 28.04 -5.32 -9.26
C GLY A 72 27.06 -6.26 -9.95
N ILE A 73 26.14 -5.65 -10.67
CA ILE A 73 25.07 -6.33 -11.40
C ILE A 73 25.08 -5.83 -12.85
N LEU A 74 25.15 -6.76 -13.79
CA LEU A 74 25.11 -6.48 -15.22
C LEU A 74 23.77 -6.95 -15.78
N CYS A 75 23.12 -6.14 -16.60
CA CYS A 75 21.91 -6.52 -17.34
C CYS A 75 21.96 -5.96 -18.77
N TYR A 76 21.22 -6.57 -19.67
CA TYR A 76 21.12 -6.05 -21.03
C TYR A 76 20.35 -4.73 -21.05
N LYS A 77 19.18 -4.68 -20.35
CA LYS A 77 18.36 -3.49 -20.07
C LYS A 77 17.82 -3.54 -18.66
N LEU A 78 17.58 -2.39 -18.04
CA LEU A 78 17.03 -2.31 -16.67
C LEU A 78 15.67 -3.00 -16.55
N ASP A 79 14.84 -2.98 -17.59
CA ASP A 79 13.54 -3.67 -17.64
C ASP A 79 13.68 -5.20 -17.62
N ARG A 80 14.87 -5.74 -17.84
CA ARG A 80 15.14 -7.19 -17.72
C ARG A 80 15.30 -7.64 -16.27
N ILE A 81 15.61 -6.75 -15.36
CA ILE A 81 15.65 -7.08 -13.93
C ILE A 81 14.23 -7.28 -13.42
N PHE A 82 13.33 -6.34 -13.69
CA PHE A 82 11.90 -6.43 -13.31
C PHE A 82 10.99 -5.98 -14.46
N ARG A 83 9.77 -6.53 -14.53
CA ARG A 83 8.75 -6.09 -15.49
C ARG A 83 8.05 -4.79 -15.07
N ASN A 84 8.04 -4.50 -13.79
CA ASN A 84 7.41 -3.32 -13.23
C ASN A 84 8.49 -2.27 -12.97
N MET A 85 8.36 -1.11 -13.60
CA MET A 85 9.28 0.02 -13.45
C MET A 85 9.50 0.37 -11.97
N LYS A 86 8.45 0.33 -11.14
CA LYS A 86 8.57 0.59 -9.71
C LYS A 86 9.50 -0.39 -9.01
N LEU A 87 9.34 -1.70 -9.25
CA LEU A 87 10.22 -2.71 -8.67
C LEU A 87 11.67 -2.57 -9.15
N SER A 88 11.88 -2.21 -10.43
CA SER A 88 13.21 -1.91 -10.96
C SER A 88 13.86 -0.75 -10.21
N ILE A 89 13.12 0.31 -9.98
CA ILE A 89 13.62 1.52 -9.32
C ILE A 89 13.88 1.27 -7.84
N ASP A 90 12.98 0.57 -7.14
CA ASP A 90 13.18 0.20 -5.73
C ASP A 90 14.43 -0.67 -5.56
N PHE A 91 14.66 -1.60 -6.51
CA PHE A 91 15.87 -2.43 -6.54
C PHE A 91 17.15 -1.61 -6.82
N ILE A 92 17.12 -0.71 -7.81
CA ILE A 92 18.23 0.19 -8.12
C ILE A 92 18.58 1.06 -6.91
N SER A 93 17.57 1.61 -6.21
CA SER A 93 17.77 2.38 -4.98
C SER A 93 18.51 1.57 -3.93
N THR A 94 18.06 0.34 -3.68
CA THR A 94 18.72 -0.58 -2.74
C THR A 94 20.17 -0.88 -3.14
N CYS A 95 20.43 -1.08 -4.42
CA CYS A 95 21.79 -1.31 -4.90
C CYS A 95 22.69 -0.09 -4.69
N VAL A 96 22.20 1.10 -5.02
CA VAL A 96 22.93 2.37 -4.81
C VAL A 96 23.23 2.59 -3.33
N GLU A 97 22.24 2.38 -2.44
CA GLU A 97 22.40 2.52 -0.99
C GLU A 97 23.45 1.56 -0.41
N LYS A 98 23.55 0.36 -0.99
CA LYS A 98 24.53 -0.66 -0.60
C LYS A 98 25.89 -0.54 -1.34
N GLY A 99 26.04 0.47 -2.20
CA GLY A 99 27.26 0.66 -3.00
C GLY A 99 27.46 -0.40 -4.09
N ILE A 100 26.41 -1.12 -4.49
CA ILE A 100 26.44 -2.12 -5.55
C ILE A 100 26.38 -1.43 -6.91
N LYS A 101 27.33 -1.73 -7.78
CA LYS A 101 27.41 -1.16 -9.13
C LYS A 101 26.34 -1.76 -10.04
N ILE A 102 25.76 -0.95 -10.91
CA ILE A 102 24.78 -1.40 -11.91
C ILE A 102 25.25 -0.99 -13.30
N HIS A 103 25.24 -1.97 -14.20
CA HIS A 103 25.60 -1.79 -15.60
C HIS A 103 24.46 -2.26 -16.50
N SER A 104 23.89 -1.33 -17.27
CA SER A 104 22.90 -1.64 -18.31
C SER A 104 23.53 -1.43 -19.68
N VAL A 105 23.73 -2.54 -20.41
CA VAL A 105 24.54 -2.57 -21.63
C VAL A 105 23.88 -1.78 -22.76
N ALA A 106 22.60 -2.06 -23.05
CA ALA A 106 21.90 -1.41 -24.17
C ALA A 106 21.54 0.05 -23.91
N GLU A 107 21.39 0.44 -22.65
CA GLU A 107 21.08 1.82 -22.24
C GLU A 107 22.34 2.64 -21.96
N SER A 108 23.53 1.99 -22.02
CA SER A 108 24.82 2.62 -21.71
C SER A 108 24.83 3.32 -20.33
N ILE A 109 24.14 2.74 -19.35
CA ILE A 109 24.06 3.26 -17.98
C ILE A 109 25.00 2.45 -17.10
N SER A 110 25.94 3.14 -16.44
CA SER A 110 26.82 2.55 -15.41
C SER A 110 26.87 3.48 -14.20
N THR A 111 26.56 2.94 -13.02
CA THR A 111 26.68 3.70 -11.76
C THR A 111 28.13 3.99 -11.35
N ASP A 112 29.11 3.41 -12.02
CA ASP A 112 30.53 3.76 -11.85
C ASP A 112 30.90 5.13 -12.43
N THR A 113 30.05 5.67 -13.32
CA THR A 113 30.31 6.96 -13.95
C THR A 113 29.41 8.05 -13.36
N PRO A 114 29.90 9.27 -13.22
CA PRO A 114 29.06 10.40 -12.77
C PRO A 114 27.81 10.60 -13.65
N ALA A 115 27.94 10.40 -14.97
CA ALA A 115 26.83 10.51 -15.90
C ALA A 115 25.78 9.41 -15.69
N GLY A 116 26.19 8.16 -15.51
CA GLY A 116 25.29 7.05 -15.22
C GLY A 116 24.61 7.20 -13.86
N MET A 117 25.33 7.62 -12.84
CA MET A 117 24.75 7.93 -11.54
C MET A 117 23.72 9.08 -11.63
N PHE A 118 24.00 10.11 -12.40
CA PHE A 118 23.04 11.19 -12.66
C PHE A 118 21.76 10.65 -13.33
N MET A 119 21.89 9.79 -14.35
CA MET A 119 20.74 9.15 -15.01
C MET A 119 19.91 8.32 -14.04
N VAL A 120 20.54 7.52 -13.18
CA VAL A 120 19.86 6.74 -12.14
C VAL A 120 19.13 7.66 -11.18
N ASN A 121 19.77 8.73 -10.70
CA ASN A 121 19.11 9.71 -9.81
C ASN A 121 17.92 10.40 -10.49
N CYS A 122 17.99 10.68 -11.77
CA CYS A 122 16.85 11.20 -12.54
C CYS A 122 15.70 10.20 -12.56
N LEU A 123 15.96 8.91 -12.83
CA LEU A 123 14.94 7.86 -12.83
C LEU A 123 14.28 7.71 -11.44
N LEU A 124 15.08 7.71 -10.38
CA LEU A 124 14.59 7.67 -9.00
C LEU A 124 13.69 8.87 -8.68
N SER A 125 14.10 10.07 -9.09
CA SER A 125 13.34 11.32 -8.87
C SER A 125 12.02 11.33 -9.62
N VAL A 126 11.98 10.87 -10.88
CA VAL A 126 10.75 10.76 -11.67
C VAL A 126 9.76 9.80 -11.03
N ASN A 127 10.24 8.66 -10.51
CA ASN A 127 9.38 7.71 -9.80
C ASN A 127 8.81 8.31 -8.51
N GLN A 128 9.64 8.96 -7.71
CA GLN A 128 9.19 9.62 -6.48
C GLN A 128 8.12 10.67 -6.78
N TYR A 129 8.33 11.48 -7.80
CA TYR A 129 7.34 12.46 -8.25
C TYR A 129 6.01 11.80 -8.65
N ALA A 130 6.06 10.70 -9.40
CA ALA A 130 4.85 9.97 -9.80
C ALA A 130 4.07 9.44 -8.58
N VAL A 131 4.76 8.86 -7.59
CA VAL A 131 4.15 8.39 -6.34
C VAL A 131 3.51 9.54 -5.55
N ASP A 132 4.21 10.66 -5.39
CA ASP A 132 3.72 11.81 -4.65
C ASP A 132 2.54 12.49 -5.35
N ASN A 133 2.55 12.52 -6.67
CA ASN A 133 1.44 13.02 -7.48
C ASN A 133 0.18 12.17 -7.27
N ILE A 134 0.31 10.84 -7.35
CA ILE A 134 -0.81 9.91 -7.07
C ILE A 134 -1.35 10.11 -5.64
N ARG A 135 -0.48 10.22 -4.64
CA ARG A 135 -0.88 10.49 -3.25
C ARG A 135 -1.64 11.81 -3.12
N SER A 136 -1.17 12.85 -3.79
CA SER A 136 -1.82 14.17 -3.82
C SER A 136 -3.22 14.10 -4.44
N LEU A 137 -3.36 13.42 -5.59
CA LEU A 137 -4.64 13.21 -6.27
C LEU A 137 -5.62 12.43 -5.40
N VAL A 138 -5.17 11.33 -4.77
CA VAL A 138 -6.01 10.54 -3.85
C VAL A 138 -6.45 11.40 -2.66
N LYS A 139 -5.53 12.13 -2.03
CA LYS A 139 -5.84 13.03 -0.90
C LYS A 139 -6.82 14.14 -1.32
N GLY A 140 -6.64 14.72 -2.50
CA GLY A 140 -7.55 15.69 -3.10
C GLY A 140 -8.95 15.12 -3.30
N GLY A 141 -9.05 13.93 -3.89
CA GLY A 141 -10.31 13.21 -4.09
C GLY A 141 -11.05 12.91 -2.78
N LEU A 142 -10.32 12.45 -1.75
CA LEU A 142 -10.89 12.20 -0.42
C LEU A 142 -11.41 13.49 0.24
N ASN A 143 -10.68 14.59 0.11
CA ASN A 143 -11.11 15.90 0.61
C ASN A 143 -12.38 16.39 -0.10
N THR A 144 -12.43 16.26 -1.42
CA THR A 144 -13.63 16.64 -2.21
C THR A 144 -14.83 15.83 -1.82
N MET A 145 -14.70 14.50 -1.66
CA MET A 145 -15.77 13.65 -1.18
C MET A 145 -16.26 14.07 0.21
N ALA A 146 -15.35 14.35 1.14
CA ALA A 146 -15.72 14.80 2.48
C ALA A 146 -16.46 16.15 2.46
N LYS A 147 -16.03 17.11 1.63
CA LYS A 147 -16.72 18.40 1.42
C LYS A 147 -18.12 18.22 0.86
N SER A 148 -18.32 17.22 -0.02
CA SER A 148 -19.64 16.87 -0.56
C SER A 148 -20.51 16.05 0.42
N GLY A 149 -20.07 15.87 1.66
CA GLY A 149 -20.82 15.11 2.67
C GLY A 149 -20.85 13.60 2.43
N LEU A 150 -19.90 13.07 1.64
CA LEU A 150 -19.75 11.66 1.35
C LEU A 150 -18.61 11.06 2.17
N LYS A 151 -18.84 9.91 2.81
CA LYS A 151 -17.79 9.21 3.56
C LYS A 151 -16.88 8.43 2.61
N ALA A 152 -15.65 8.88 2.49
CA ALA A 152 -14.68 8.34 1.52
C ALA A 152 -14.24 6.91 1.84
N THR A 153 -13.99 6.57 3.11
CA THR A 153 -13.42 5.28 3.54
C THR A 153 -14.06 4.74 4.81
N GLY A 154 -13.87 3.46 5.04
CA GLY A 154 -14.29 2.75 6.26
C GLY A 154 -15.76 2.35 6.25
N SER A 155 -16.03 1.18 6.84
CA SER A 155 -17.39 0.70 7.12
C SER A 155 -17.84 1.25 8.47
N VAL A 156 -19.10 1.61 8.57
CA VAL A 156 -19.74 2.05 9.82
C VAL A 156 -20.84 1.07 10.15
N TYR A 157 -20.85 0.53 11.35
CA TYR A 157 -21.92 -0.36 11.82
C TYR A 157 -23.24 0.42 11.85
N GLY A 158 -24.29 -0.13 11.29
CA GLY A 158 -25.57 0.59 11.09
C GLY A 158 -25.74 1.19 9.69
N TYR A 159 -24.66 1.23 8.89
CA TYR A 159 -24.71 1.72 7.53
C TYR A 159 -23.96 0.79 6.56
N GLU A 160 -24.46 0.73 5.33
CA GLU A 160 -23.74 0.17 4.19
C GLU A 160 -23.46 1.24 3.14
N ARG A 161 -22.46 1.00 2.32
CA ARG A 161 -22.09 1.92 1.24
C ARG A 161 -22.87 1.58 -0.02
N SER A 162 -23.56 2.54 -0.59
CA SER A 162 -24.21 2.42 -1.88
C SER A 162 -23.23 2.66 -3.04
N ASN A 163 -23.65 2.32 -4.27
CA ASN A 163 -22.85 2.52 -5.49
C ASN A 163 -22.49 3.99 -5.75
N ASP A 164 -23.35 4.92 -5.35
CA ASP A 164 -23.14 6.37 -5.40
C ASP A 164 -22.24 6.90 -4.28
N LYS A 165 -21.63 6.00 -3.49
CA LYS A 165 -20.76 6.29 -2.34
C LYS A 165 -21.46 6.93 -1.14
N SER A 166 -22.80 7.08 -1.16
CA SER A 166 -23.59 7.48 0.00
C SER A 166 -23.68 6.34 1.02
N LEU A 167 -24.10 6.68 2.24
CA LEU A 167 -24.38 5.69 3.29
C LEU A 167 -25.88 5.44 3.37
N LYS A 168 -26.29 4.17 3.24
CA LYS A 168 -27.66 3.71 3.46
C LYS A 168 -27.77 3.02 4.80
N VAL A 169 -28.88 3.24 5.50
CA VAL A 169 -29.15 2.62 6.80
C VAL A 169 -29.40 1.12 6.60
N VAL A 170 -28.74 0.31 7.44
CA VAL A 170 -29.01 -1.13 7.57
C VAL A 170 -29.92 -1.29 8.80
N GLU A 171 -31.21 -1.58 8.58
CA GLU A 171 -32.24 -1.61 9.60
C GLU A 171 -31.86 -2.45 10.82
N SER A 172 -31.40 -3.69 10.61
CA SER A 172 -31.02 -4.62 11.69
C SER A 172 -29.90 -4.07 12.58
N GLU A 173 -28.91 -3.38 11.99
CA GLU A 173 -27.78 -2.80 12.72
C GLU A 173 -28.15 -1.44 13.34
N SER A 174 -29.02 -0.66 12.68
CA SER A 174 -29.45 0.67 13.16
C SER A 174 -30.22 0.59 14.47
N VAL A 175 -31.05 -0.45 14.62
CA VAL A 175 -31.75 -0.76 15.88
C VAL A 175 -30.74 -1.01 17.00
N VAL A 176 -29.67 -1.76 16.71
CA VAL A 176 -28.61 -2.02 17.70
C VAL A 176 -27.88 -0.74 18.06
N VAL A 177 -27.52 0.11 17.08
CA VAL A 177 -26.88 1.42 17.33
C VAL A 177 -27.77 2.29 18.24
N SER A 178 -29.04 2.44 17.92
CA SER A 178 -30.01 3.20 18.73
C SER A 178 -30.09 2.66 20.17
N LYS A 179 -30.10 1.33 20.31
CA LYS A 179 -30.08 0.65 21.60
C LYS A 179 -28.79 0.93 22.40
N ILE A 180 -27.63 0.96 21.75
CA ILE A 180 -26.34 1.31 22.38
C ILE A 180 -26.41 2.71 23.01
N PHE A 181 -26.88 3.72 22.27
CA PHE A 181 -27.02 5.08 22.77
C PHE A 181 -28.01 5.16 23.94
N LYS A 182 -29.14 4.47 23.85
CA LYS A 182 -30.17 4.41 24.92
C LYS A 182 -29.60 3.78 26.19
N LEU A 183 -29.03 2.57 26.09
CA LEU A 183 -28.42 1.85 27.23
C LEU A 183 -27.29 2.66 27.88
N TYR A 184 -26.45 3.31 27.08
CA TYR A 184 -25.38 4.15 27.62
C TYR A 184 -25.93 5.38 28.35
N SER A 185 -26.98 6.00 27.82
CA SER A 185 -27.69 7.11 28.48
C SER A 185 -28.25 6.72 29.84
N GLU A 186 -28.69 5.48 30.01
CA GLU A 186 -29.26 4.91 31.25
C GLU A 186 -28.16 4.46 32.22
N HIS A 187 -27.27 3.60 31.77
CA HIS A 187 -26.30 2.91 32.64
C HIS A 187 -24.98 3.66 32.87
N LYS A 188 -24.65 4.63 32.03
CA LYS A 188 -23.40 5.42 32.09
C LYS A 188 -22.11 4.56 32.13
N SER A 189 -22.18 3.32 31.64
CA SER A 189 -21.09 2.35 31.70
C SER A 189 -20.93 1.59 30.38
N LEU A 190 -19.77 1.75 29.74
CA LEU A 190 -19.43 1.02 28.51
C LEU A 190 -19.43 -0.50 28.67
N GLY A 191 -19.01 -0.95 29.86
CA GLY A 191 -18.99 -2.38 30.20
C GLY A 191 -20.38 -2.99 30.29
N LYS A 192 -21.31 -2.32 31.01
CA LYS A 192 -22.71 -2.78 31.15
C LYS A 192 -23.43 -2.81 29.81
N VAL A 193 -23.17 -1.84 28.92
CA VAL A 193 -23.73 -1.83 27.57
C VAL A 193 -23.23 -3.02 26.75
N ALA A 194 -21.93 -3.25 26.74
CA ALA A 194 -21.34 -4.38 26.04
C ALA A 194 -21.87 -5.73 26.57
N GLU A 195 -21.93 -5.88 27.87
CA GLU A 195 -22.45 -7.08 28.52
C GLU A 195 -23.93 -7.35 28.19
N SER A 196 -24.77 -6.31 28.21
CA SER A 196 -26.18 -6.38 27.85
C SER A 196 -26.40 -6.88 26.43
N LEU A 197 -25.61 -6.37 25.47
CA LEU A 197 -25.67 -6.80 24.06
C LEU A 197 -25.18 -8.24 23.89
N ASN A 198 -24.08 -8.59 24.54
CA ASN A 198 -23.47 -9.92 24.42
C ASN A 198 -24.37 -11.01 25.04
N ARG A 199 -25.06 -10.73 26.17
CA ARG A 199 -26.07 -11.64 26.75
C ARG A 199 -27.22 -11.91 25.76
N GLN A 200 -27.57 -10.94 24.92
CA GLN A 200 -28.59 -11.09 23.89
C GLN A 200 -28.05 -11.71 22.61
N LYS A 201 -26.79 -12.18 22.61
CA LYS A 201 -26.07 -12.77 21.46
C LYS A 201 -26.01 -11.85 20.24
N VAL A 202 -26.08 -10.53 20.46
CA VAL A 202 -25.91 -9.53 19.41
C VAL A 202 -24.42 -9.43 19.08
N LEU A 203 -24.07 -9.60 17.80
CA LEU A 203 -22.68 -9.61 17.34
C LEU A 203 -22.39 -8.38 16.46
N THR A 204 -21.15 -8.01 16.41
CA THR A 204 -20.64 -7.03 15.43
C THR A 204 -20.73 -7.59 14.01
N ARG A 205 -20.62 -6.74 12.97
CA ARG A 205 -20.59 -7.18 11.56
C ARG A 205 -19.54 -8.26 11.25
N ARG A 206 -18.48 -8.36 12.06
CA ARG A 206 -17.42 -9.38 11.93
C ARG A 206 -17.72 -10.65 12.76
N GLY A 207 -18.92 -10.81 13.27
CA GLY A 207 -19.31 -11.97 14.10
C GLY A 207 -18.65 -12.00 15.49
N LYS A 208 -18.08 -10.89 15.96
CA LYS A 208 -17.44 -10.83 17.30
C LYS A 208 -18.33 -10.18 18.33
N PRO A 209 -18.20 -10.53 19.64
CA PRO A 209 -18.88 -9.82 20.72
C PRO A 209 -18.49 -8.35 20.78
N PHE A 210 -19.39 -7.52 21.32
CA PHE A 210 -19.11 -6.09 21.55
C PHE A 210 -18.13 -5.93 22.71
N SER A 211 -17.04 -5.18 22.48
CA SER A 211 -16.10 -4.76 23.53
C SER A 211 -16.41 -3.33 24.00
N ARG A 212 -15.88 -2.95 25.18
CA ARG A 212 -15.95 -1.57 25.69
C ARG A 212 -15.43 -0.56 24.68
N MET A 213 -14.33 -0.90 23.98
CA MET A 213 -13.74 -0.03 22.94
C MET A 213 -14.65 0.11 21.73
N THR A 214 -15.30 -0.98 21.30
CA THR A 214 -16.29 -0.94 20.20
C THR A 214 -17.45 -0.01 20.53
N ILE A 215 -18.01 -0.11 21.75
CA ILE A 215 -19.08 0.76 22.22
C ILE A 215 -18.61 2.22 22.25
N LYS A 216 -17.42 2.50 22.81
CA LYS A 216 -16.84 3.85 22.85
C LYS A 216 -16.68 4.44 21.44
N ASN A 217 -16.19 3.66 20.50
CA ASN A 217 -16.01 4.11 19.11
C ASN A 217 -17.36 4.41 18.43
N ILE A 218 -18.40 3.62 18.71
CA ILE A 218 -19.74 3.87 18.21
C ILE A 218 -20.28 5.20 18.80
N LEU A 219 -20.22 5.39 20.11
CA LEU A 219 -20.72 6.59 20.77
C LEU A 219 -20.03 7.87 20.30
N ASN A 220 -18.73 7.82 20.00
CA ASN A 220 -17.94 8.98 19.54
C ASN A 220 -18.13 9.28 18.04
N ASN A 221 -18.70 8.37 17.27
CA ASN A 221 -18.74 8.50 15.83
C ASN A 221 -19.85 9.46 15.36
N LYS A 222 -19.46 10.62 14.87
CA LYS A 222 -20.37 11.67 14.38
C LYS A 222 -21.15 11.27 13.11
N THR A 223 -20.79 10.18 12.43
CA THR A 223 -21.54 9.66 11.29
C THR A 223 -23.00 9.35 11.70
N TYR A 224 -23.25 8.93 12.94
CA TYR A 224 -24.61 8.63 13.41
C TYR A 224 -25.54 9.83 13.52
N ILE A 225 -24.98 11.04 13.51
CA ILE A 225 -25.73 12.32 13.48
C ILE A 225 -25.60 13.03 12.12
N SER A 226 -25.35 12.27 11.06
CA SER A 226 -25.18 12.79 9.69
C SER A 226 -24.06 13.85 9.58
N ARG A 227 -22.92 13.57 10.20
CA ARG A 227 -21.71 14.39 10.10
C ARG A 227 -20.49 13.56 9.76
N ILE A 228 -19.63 14.07 8.89
CA ILE A 228 -18.37 13.47 8.50
C ILE A 228 -17.25 14.35 8.99
N VAL A 229 -16.27 13.73 9.66
CA VAL A 229 -15.03 14.40 10.08
C VAL A 229 -13.91 13.88 9.21
N HIS A 230 -13.23 14.78 8.51
CA HIS A 230 -12.05 14.48 7.70
C HIS A 230 -10.99 15.56 7.88
N ASN A 231 -9.77 15.17 8.23
CA ASN A 231 -8.66 16.10 8.51
C ASN A 231 -9.03 17.25 9.47
N GLY A 232 -9.78 16.94 10.53
CA GLY A 232 -10.21 17.94 11.52
C GLY A 232 -11.41 18.80 11.08
N THR A 233 -11.80 18.76 9.81
CA THR A 233 -12.97 19.49 9.30
C THR A 233 -14.21 18.64 9.41
N GLU A 234 -15.28 19.22 9.97
CA GLU A 234 -16.58 18.59 10.09
C GLU A 234 -17.52 19.13 9.01
N THR A 235 -18.16 18.22 8.27
CA THR A 235 -19.09 18.54 7.19
C THR A 235 -20.41 17.82 7.42
N LYS A 236 -21.53 18.48 7.10
CA LYS A 236 -22.85 17.84 7.10
C LYS A 236 -22.88 16.76 6.02
N ALA A 237 -23.30 15.56 6.39
CA ALA A 237 -23.41 14.44 5.48
C ALA A 237 -24.76 14.38 4.77
N THR A 238 -24.83 13.61 3.70
CA THR A 238 -26.05 13.43 2.88
C THR A 238 -26.93 12.28 3.37
N HIS A 239 -26.38 11.39 4.22
CA HIS A 239 -27.11 10.20 4.70
C HIS A 239 -28.05 10.50 5.87
N THR A 240 -29.06 9.64 6.05
CA THR A 240 -30.01 9.72 7.16
C THR A 240 -29.33 9.40 8.50
N PRO A 241 -29.48 10.24 9.54
CA PRO A 241 -28.94 9.96 10.86
C PRO A 241 -29.69 8.81 11.54
N ILE A 242 -28.97 7.96 12.29
CA ILE A 242 -29.58 6.91 13.13
C ILE A 242 -29.94 7.46 14.51
N VAL A 243 -29.22 8.47 14.99
CA VAL A 243 -29.37 9.03 16.33
C VAL A 243 -29.54 10.54 16.25
N SER A 244 -30.40 11.11 17.11
CA SER A 244 -30.52 12.56 17.19
C SER A 244 -29.28 13.23 17.77
N THR A 245 -28.96 14.43 17.31
CA THR A 245 -27.84 15.23 17.82
C THR A 245 -27.92 15.42 19.33
N ARG A 246 -29.14 15.62 19.89
CA ARG A 246 -29.36 15.75 21.34
C ARG A 246 -28.91 14.50 22.11
N MET A 247 -29.26 13.31 21.64
CA MET A 247 -28.86 12.04 22.26
C MET A 247 -27.36 11.84 22.17
N TRP A 248 -26.78 12.10 21.01
CA TRP A 248 -25.34 11.99 20.78
C TRP A 248 -24.55 12.91 21.72
N ASN A 249 -24.91 14.20 21.80
CA ASN A 249 -24.26 15.18 22.69
C ASN A 249 -24.33 14.70 24.14
N ARG A 250 -25.53 14.33 24.63
CA ARG A 250 -25.71 13.83 25.99
C ARG A 250 -24.82 12.65 26.35
N CYS A 251 -24.59 11.73 25.41
CA CYS A 251 -23.71 10.59 25.62
C CYS A 251 -22.24 11.03 25.63
N ASN A 252 -21.84 11.94 24.73
CA ASN A 252 -20.44 12.36 24.60
C ASN A 252 -20.00 13.33 25.72
N GLU A 253 -20.86 14.20 26.23
CA GLU A 253 -20.57 15.02 27.40
C GLU A 253 -20.23 14.15 28.61
N ARG A 254 -20.95 13.06 28.81
CA ARG A 254 -20.68 12.09 29.87
C ARG A 254 -19.42 11.28 29.63
N LEU A 255 -19.14 10.89 28.39
CA LEU A 255 -17.91 10.17 28.02
C LEU A 255 -16.65 11.00 28.28
N SER A 256 -16.73 12.33 28.15
CA SER A 256 -15.64 13.27 28.37
C SER A 256 -15.51 13.73 29.83
N GLY A 257 -16.35 13.23 30.73
CA GLY A 257 -16.33 13.61 32.15
C GLY A 257 -16.79 15.05 32.44
N LYS A 258 -17.57 15.67 31.52
CA LYS A 258 -18.07 17.03 31.66
C LYS A 258 -19.38 17.13 32.46
N ILE A 259 -20.03 16.01 32.75
CA ILE A 259 -21.23 15.87 33.57
C ILE A 259 -21.16 14.57 34.38
#